data_2d9acd67f9e0db02f34fabf646370fec
#
_entry.id   2d9acd67f9e0db02f34fabf646370fec
#
_cell.length_a   1.000
_cell.length_b   1.000
_cell.length_c   1.000
_cell.angle_alpha   90.00
_cell.angle_beta   90.00
_cell.angle_gamma   90.00
#
_symmetry.space_group_name_H-M   'P 1'
#
loop_
_entity.id
_entity.type
_entity.pdbx_description
1 polymer ?
#
loop_
_entity_poly.entity_id
_entity_poly.type
_entity_poly.pdbx_seq_one_letter_code
_entity_poly.pdbx_strand_id
1 'polypeptide(L)'
;MTTRPTPKFTGIETYADRLGRYTIRFPSDWTRFDLDHGRDGVLAAPSSTNLATYVAVWVEKLDFQATAEDADDLSEAFDKGLAQLPDAVISDSENLVLGNLVKLERFYTFRENDIIRKRKVWAMYVADWLMVVTYQGESVEEWEHWYAMANQSFFHFVIPPELFYATDRDLTKKGTPVARVPRGKPKN
;
A
#
# COMPACT_ATOMS: atom_id res chain seq x y z
N MET A 1 10.61 4.24 -35.42
CA MET A 1 9.90 4.06 -34.12
C MET A 1 10.25 5.27 -33.28
N THR A 2 9.30 6.16 -33.05
CA THR A 2 9.50 7.33 -32.17
C THR A 2 9.50 6.83 -30.75
N THR A 3 10.65 6.83 -30.09
CA THR A 3 10.75 6.48 -28.66
C THR A 3 10.00 7.55 -27.86
N ARG A 4 8.99 7.13 -27.12
CA ARG A 4 8.26 7.98 -26.18
C ARG A 4 9.24 8.56 -25.14
N PRO A 5 9.22 9.87 -24.85
CA PRO A 5 10.13 10.46 -23.89
C PRO A 5 9.91 9.88 -22.50
N THR A 6 11.00 9.65 -21.76
CA THR A 6 10.94 9.21 -20.37
C THR A 6 10.19 10.21 -19.50
N PRO A 7 9.26 9.76 -18.62
CA PRO A 7 8.56 10.65 -17.71
C PRO A 7 9.54 11.43 -16.83
N LYS A 8 9.23 12.71 -16.59
CA LYS A 8 10.06 13.57 -15.74
C LYS A 8 9.27 13.99 -14.51
N PHE A 9 9.91 13.98 -13.37
CA PHE A 9 9.34 14.56 -12.16
C PHE A 9 9.19 16.08 -12.31
N THR A 10 7.98 16.57 -12.10
CA THR A 10 7.65 18.02 -12.05
C THR A 10 7.51 18.51 -10.62
N GLY A 11 7.30 17.60 -9.67
CA GLY A 11 7.16 17.85 -8.24
C GLY A 11 6.50 16.67 -7.55
N ILE A 12 6.35 16.79 -6.23
CA ILE A 12 5.74 15.74 -5.39
C ILE A 12 4.70 16.40 -4.48
N GLU A 13 3.51 15.84 -4.41
CA GLU A 13 2.41 16.24 -3.54
C GLU A 13 2.17 15.22 -2.45
N THR A 14 1.99 15.67 -1.19
CA THR A 14 1.68 14.78 -0.08
C THR A 14 0.17 14.68 0.11
N TYR A 15 -0.32 13.46 0.20
CA TYR A 15 -1.67 13.15 0.67
C TYR A 15 -1.57 12.58 2.09
N ALA A 16 -2.43 13.07 2.98
CA ALA A 16 -2.62 12.52 4.33
C ALA A 16 -4.02 11.93 4.43
N ASP A 17 -4.11 10.71 4.91
CA ASP A 17 -5.37 10.05 5.20
C ASP A 17 -6.20 10.84 6.23
N ARG A 18 -7.52 10.88 6.06
CA ARG A 18 -8.44 11.66 6.91
C ARG A 18 -8.43 11.22 8.37
N LEU A 19 -8.13 9.95 8.63
CA LEU A 19 -8.02 9.40 9.99
C LEU A 19 -6.57 9.32 10.48
N GLY A 20 -5.61 9.82 9.70
CA GLY A 20 -4.20 9.83 10.06
C GLY A 20 -3.53 8.46 10.07
N ARG A 21 -4.10 7.46 9.37
CA ARG A 21 -3.57 6.09 9.33
C ARG A 21 -2.34 5.94 8.45
N TYR A 22 -2.19 6.82 7.45
CA TYR A 22 -1.02 6.85 6.56
C TYR A 22 -0.83 8.22 5.91
N THR A 23 0.36 8.42 5.36
CA THR A 23 0.64 9.45 4.37
C THR A 23 1.30 8.81 3.15
N ILE A 24 1.09 9.40 1.98
CA ILE A 24 1.69 8.97 0.72
C ILE A 24 2.02 10.19 -0.12
N ARG A 25 3.01 10.07 -1.01
CA ARG A 25 3.33 11.13 -1.96
C ARG A 25 3.09 10.67 -3.39
N PHE A 26 2.50 11.56 -4.18
CA PHE A 26 2.25 11.35 -5.61
C PHE A 26 3.03 12.36 -6.44
N PRO A 27 3.33 12.07 -7.72
CA PRO A 27 3.80 13.08 -8.66
C PRO A 27 2.76 14.21 -8.74
N SER A 28 3.21 15.47 -8.69
CA SER A 28 2.31 16.64 -8.61
C SER A 28 1.50 16.90 -9.89
N ASP A 29 1.92 16.32 -11.01
CA ASP A 29 1.25 16.38 -12.30
C ASP A 29 0.25 15.22 -12.52
N TRP A 30 0.13 14.30 -11.57
CA TRP A 30 -0.88 13.27 -11.61
C TRP A 30 -2.20 13.77 -11.07
N THR A 31 -3.30 13.42 -11.76
CA THR A 31 -4.64 13.76 -11.28
C THR A 31 -5.05 12.81 -10.17
N ARG A 32 -5.50 13.41 -9.06
CA ARG A 32 -5.93 12.66 -7.87
C ARG A 32 -7.45 12.57 -7.81
N PHE A 33 -7.94 11.40 -7.36
CA PHE A 33 -9.34 11.09 -7.17
C PHE A 33 -9.54 10.45 -5.80
N ASP A 34 -10.58 10.84 -5.08
CA ASP A 34 -11.03 10.08 -3.92
C ASP A 34 -11.72 8.80 -4.41
N LEU A 35 -11.52 7.69 -3.68
CA LEU A 35 -12.21 6.45 -4.02
C LEU A 35 -13.66 6.53 -3.57
N ASP A 36 -14.56 6.12 -4.48
CA ASP A 36 -16.00 6.13 -4.29
C ASP A 36 -16.54 4.77 -3.80
N HIS A 37 -17.85 4.73 -3.54
CA HIS A 37 -18.62 3.50 -3.27
C HIS A 37 -18.21 2.75 -2.01
N GLY A 38 -17.98 3.48 -0.91
CA GLY A 38 -17.71 2.90 0.40
C GLY A 38 -16.28 2.41 0.60
N ARG A 39 -15.39 2.63 -0.36
CA ARG A 39 -13.95 2.44 -0.19
C ARG A 39 -13.33 3.72 0.35
N ASP A 40 -12.59 3.58 1.43
CA ASP A 40 -11.82 4.69 2.00
C ASP A 40 -10.42 4.69 1.41
N GLY A 41 -10.09 5.72 0.63
CA GLY A 41 -8.79 5.78 -0.01
C GLY A 41 -8.68 6.83 -1.12
N VAL A 42 -7.60 6.74 -1.88
CA VAL A 42 -7.20 7.69 -2.90
C VAL A 42 -6.57 6.98 -4.10
N LEU A 43 -6.79 7.52 -5.29
CA LEU A 43 -6.15 7.10 -6.52
C LEU A 43 -5.47 8.31 -7.17
N ALA A 44 -4.28 8.11 -7.73
CA ALA A 44 -3.61 9.10 -8.57
C ALA A 44 -3.22 8.46 -9.91
N ALA A 45 -3.46 9.17 -11.01
CA ALA A 45 -3.21 8.69 -12.36
C ALA A 45 -2.51 9.75 -13.22
N PRO A 46 -1.63 9.36 -14.17
CA PRO A 46 -0.98 10.30 -15.08
C PRO A 46 -1.94 10.94 -16.09
N SER A 47 -3.13 10.37 -16.23
CA SER A 47 -4.20 10.89 -17.11
C SER A 47 -5.49 11.06 -16.32
N SER A 48 -6.18 12.18 -16.49
CA SER A 48 -7.49 12.41 -15.88
C SER A 48 -8.64 11.69 -16.60
N THR A 49 -8.41 11.19 -17.80
CA THR A 49 -9.43 10.54 -18.65
C THR A 49 -9.21 9.05 -18.84
N ASN A 50 -8.00 8.55 -18.57
CA ASN A 50 -7.68 7.13 -18.62
C ASN A 50 -7.07 6.70 -17.28
N LEU A 51 -7.87 6.01 -16.49
CA LEU A 51 -7.51 5.52 -15.15
C LEU A 51 -6.99 4.07 -15.16
N ALA A 52 -6.60 3.53 -16.30
CA ALA A 52 -6.06 2.17 -16.39
C ALA A 52 -4.62 2.05 -15.87
N THR A 53 -3.86 3.19 -15.87
CA THR A 53 -2.56 3.32 -15.20
C THR A 53 -2.72 4.22 -13.99
N TYR A 54 -2.41 3.72 -12.79
CA TYR A 54 -2.63 4.44 -11.54
C TYR A 54 -1.78 3.91 -10.38
N VAL A 55 -1.59 4.76 -9.36
CA VAL A 55 -1.29 4.35 -7.99
C VAL A 55 -2.52 4.60 -7.14
N ALA A 56 -2.91 3.63 -6.35
CA ALA A 56 -4.04 3.77 -5.42
C ALA A 56 -3.68 3.25 -4.03
N VAL A 57 -4.31 3.84 -3.04
CA VAL A 57 -4.35 3.32 -1.66
C VAL A 57 -5.80 3.17 -1.28
N TRP A 58 -6.17 2.02 -0.72
CA TRP A 58 -7.45 1.84 -0.06
C TRP A 58 -7.27 1.16 1.29
N VAL A 59 -8.17 1.45 2.21
CA VAL A 59 -8.12 0.97 3.58
C VAL A 59 -9.44 0.34 3.95
N GLU A 60 -9.34 -0.81 4.60
CA GLU A 60 -10.48 -1.56 5.12
C GLU A 60 -10.26 -1.81 6.61
N LYS A 61 -11.33 -1.66 7.39
CA LYS A 61 -11.32 -2.05 8.79
C LYS A 61 -11.64 -3.53 8.90
N LEU A 62 -10.75 -4.26 9.58
CA LEU A 62 -10.93 -5.67 9.86
C LEU A 62 -11.71 -5.87 11.18
N ASP A 63 -12.37 -7.01 11.32
CA ASP A 63 -13.01 -7.45 12.54
C ASP A 63 -12.06 -8.21 13.49
N PHE A 64 -10.80 -8.36 13.09
CA PHE A 64 -9.72 -8.97 13.86
C PHE A 64 -8.44 -8.13 13.78
N GLN A 65 -7.50 -8.42 14.68
CA GLN A 65 -6.14 -7.88 14.61
C GLN A 65 -5.20 -8.95 14.07
N ALA A 66 -4.56 -8.66 12.95
CA ALA A 66 -3.50 -9.50 12.42
C ALA A 66 -2.23 -9.38 13.28
N THR A 67 -1.52 -10.48 13.44
CA THR A 67 -0.28 -10.57 14.20
C THR A 67 0.82 -11.23 13.36
N ALA A 68 2.04 -11.25 13.89
CA ALA A 68 3.16 -11.96 13.26
C ALA A 68 2.87 -13.44 13.02
N GLU A 69 2.07 -14.08 13.90
CA GLU A 69 1.71 -15.48 13.81
C GLU A 69 0.78 -15.78 12.62
N ASP A 70 0.02 -14.78 12.16
CA ASP A 70 -0.90 -14.91 11.04
C ASP A 70 -0.22 -14.72 9.68
N ALA A 71 1.08 -14.37 9.64
CA ALA A 71 1.77 -13.93 8.43
C ALA A 71 1.73 -14.97 7.29
N ASP A 72 1.93 -16.25 7.61
CA ASP A 72 1.94 -17.33 6.64
C ASP A 72 0.53 -17.56 6.07
N ASP A 73 -0.49 -17.60 6.92
CA ASP A 73 -1.88 -17.80 6.52
C ASP A 73 -2.38 -16.61 5.67
N LEU A 74 -2.03 -15.38 6.05
CA LEU A 74 -2.34 -14.18 5.28
C LEU A 74 -1.65 -14.19 3.92
N SER A 75 -0.39 -14.62 3.86
CA SER A 75 0.37 -14.74 2.61
C SER A 75 -0.27 -15.77 1.69
N GLU A 76 -0.61 -16.96 2.21
CA GLU A 76 -1.27 -18.01 1.43
C GLU A 76 -2.64 -17.57 0.91
N ALA A 77 -3.45 -16.92 1.76
CA ALA A 77 -4.76 -16.42 1.37
C ALA A 77 -4.65 -15.33 0.29
N PHE A 78 -3.67 -14.45 0.41
CA PHE A 78 -3.41 -13.41 -0.58
C PHE A 78 -3.02 -14.01 -1.94
N ASP A 79 -2.07 -14.96 -1.95
CA ASP A 79 -1.62 -15.63 -3.18
C ASP A 79 -2.75 -16.46 -3.83
N LYS A 80 -3.59 -17.13 -3.04
CA LYS A 80 -4.81 -17.80 -3.53
C LYS A 80 -5.79 -16.82 -4.17
N GLY A 81 -5.94 -15.62 -3.58
CA GLY A 81 -6.77 -14.57 -4.17
C GLY A 81 -6.23 -14.08 -5.51
N LEU A 82 -4.92 -13.87 -5.62
CA LEU A 82 -4.28 -13.47 -6.87
C LEU A 82 -4.39 -14.56 -7.96
N ALA A 83 -4.26 -15.82 -7.59
CA ALA A 83 -4.38 -16.95 -8.51
C ALA A 83 -5.77 -17.11 -9.15
N GLN A 84 -6.79 -16.42 -8.62
CA GLN A 84 -8.13 -16.38 -9.22
C GLN A 84 -8.24 -15.39 -10.39
N LEU A 85 -7.27 -14.48 -10.54
CA LEU A 85 -7.27 -13.56 -11.67
C LEU A 85 -6.90 -14.32 -12.96
N PRO A 86 -7.52 -13.99 -14.10
CA PRO A 86 -7.23 -14.66 -15.36
C PRO A 86 -5.76 -14.54 -15.74
N ASP A 87 -5.12 -15.66 -16.08
CA ASP A 87 -3.71 -15.76 -16.49
C ASP A 87 -2.74 -15.11 -15.48
N ALA A 88 -3.05 -15.16 -14.19
CA ALA A 88 -2.21 -14.56 -13.16
C ALA A 88 -0.86 -15.27 -13.04
N VAL A 89 0.22 -14.50 -13.07
CA VAL A 89 1.59 -14.96 -12.83
C VAL A 89 2.26 -14.04 -11.85
N ILE A 90 2.57 -14.54 -10.66
CA ILE A 90 3.37 -13.84 -9.65
C ILE A 90 4.83 -13.96 -10.06
N SER A 91 5.49 -12.84 -10.31
CA SER A 91 6.89 -12.78 -10.75
C SER A 91 7.87 -12.51 -9.60
N ASP A 92 7.39 -11.88 -8.52
CA ASP A 92 8.20 -11.59 -7.33
C ASP A 92 7.30 -11.47 -6.10
N SER A 93 7.84 -11.86 -4.93
CA SER A 93 7.12 -11.85 -3.66
C SER A 93 8.07 -11.58 -2.49
N GLU A 94 7.65 -10.70 -1.59
CA GLU A 94 8.34 -10.41 -0.34
C GLU A 94 7.32 -10.31 0.80
N ASN A 95 7.65 -10.88 1.95
CA ASN A 95 6.88 -10.74 3.18
C ASN A 95 7.78 -10.08 4.25
N LEU A 96 7.24 -9.09 4.95
CA LEU A 96 7.90 -8.40 6.05
C LEU A 96 6.99 -8.40 7.27
N VAL A 97 7.55 -8.79 8.41
CA VAL A 97 6.89 -8.64 9.72
C VAL A 97 7.70 -7.68 10.57
N LEU A 98 7.06 -6.63 11.07
CA LEU A 98 7.68 -5.63 11.92
C LEU A 98 6.70 -5.17 13.01
N GLY A 99 6.91 -5.62 14.25
CA GLY A 99 5.95 -5.38 15.34
C GLY A 99 4.58 -5.95 14.98
N ASN A 100 3.55 -5.11 14.93
CA ASN A 100 2.19 -5.48 14.55
C ASN A 100 1.91 -5.34 13.04
N LEU A 101 2.90 -5.00 12.25
CA LEU A 101 2.75 -4.89 10.81
C LEU A 101 3.12 -6.21 10.13
N VAL A 102 2.20 -6.76 9.36
CA VAL A 102 2.47 -7.80 8.36
C VAL A 102 2.31 -7.16 6.98
N LYS A 103 3.41 -7.03 6.23
CA LYS A 103 3.40 -6.50 4.86
C LYS A 103 3.67 -7.62 3.87
N LEU A 104 2.80 -7.78 2.91
CA LEU A 104 2.92 -8.70 1.79
C LEU A 104 3.12 -7.88 0.52
N GLU A 105 4.23 -8.07 -0.17
CA GLU A 105 4.52 -7.43 -1.46
C GLU A 105 4.47 -8.46 -2.57
N ARG A 106 3.77 -8.15 -3.68
CA ARG A 106 3.71 -8.99 -4.87
C ARG A 106 3.84 -8.15 -6.12
N PHE A 107 4.61 -8.69 -7.07
CA PHE A 107 4.62 -8.25 -8.45
C PHE A 107 3.98 -9.35 -9.29
N TYR A 108 2.99 -9.00 -10.09
CA TYR A 108 2.29 -9.99 -10.90
C TYR A 108 1.73 -9.38 -12.17
N THR A 109 1.51 -10.27 -13.15
CA THR A 109 0.74 -9.96 -14.34
C THR A 109 -0.57 -10.74 -14.31
N PHE A 110 -1.58 -10.22 -14.98
CA PHE A 110 -2.88 -10.87 -15.16
C PHE A 110 -3.56 -10.33 -16.41
N ARG A 111 -4.56 -11.06 -16.91
CA ARG A 111 -5.32 -10.64 -18.10
C ARG A 111 -6.61 -9.93 -17.65
N GLU A 112 -6.85 -8.76 -18.24
CA GLU A 112 -8.09 -8.03 -18.11
C GLU A 112 -8.48 -7.43 -19.47
N ASN A 113 -9.71 -7.75 -19.96
CA ASN A 113 -10.19 -7.31 -21.28
C ASN A 113 -9.19 -7.59 -22.42
N ASP A 114 -8.67 -8.81 -22.48
CA ASP A 114 -7.65 -9.28 -23.46
C ASP A 114 -6.30 -8.57 -23.41
N ILE A 115 -6.08 -7.69 -22.42
CA ILE A 115 -4.80 -7.01 -22.20
C ILE A 115 -4.09 -7.65 -21.01
N ILE A 116 -2.80 -7.93 -21.16
CA ILE A 116 -1.93 -8.31 -20.04
C ILE A 116 -1.55 -7.06 -19.28
N ARG A 117 -2.02 -6.97 -18.05
CA ARG A 117 -1.66 -5.89 -17.10
C ARG A 117 -0.55 -6.35 -16.18
N LYS A 118 0.24 -5.40 -15.70
CA LYS A 118 1.24 -5.64 -14.65
C LYS A 118 0.90 -4.81 -13.42
N ARG A 119 1.08 -5.41 -12.25
CA ARG A 119 0.75 -4.78 -10.97
C ARG A 119 1.84 -5.03 -9.93
N LYS A 120 2.14 -4.01 -9.14
CA LYS A 120 2.81 -4.10 -7.85
C LYS A 120 1.78 -3.82 -6.78
N VAL A 121 1.77 -4.61 -5.72
CA VAL A 121 0.85 -4.42 -4.60
C VAL A 121 1.56 -4.64 -3.27
N TRP A 122 1.23 -3.81 -2.29
CA TRP A 122 1.46 -4.03 -0.87
C TRP A 122 0.12 -4.26 -0.20
N ALA A 123 -0.06 -5.40 0.44
CA ALA A 123 -1.13 -5.64 1.40
C ALA A 123 -0.51 -5.56 2.80
N MET A 124 -0.93 -4.58 3.59
CA MET A 124 -0.37 -4.29 4.91
C MET A 124 -1.45 -4.44 5.96
N TYR A 125 -1.27 -5.43 6.81
CA TYR A 125 -2.11 -5.67 7.97
C TYR A 125 -1.45 -5.00 9.17
N VAL A 126 -2.15 -4.04 9.79
CA VAL A 126 -1.62 -3.28 10.93
C VAL A 126 -2.76 -2.91 11.87
N ALA A 127 -2.65 -3.29 13.14
CA ALA A 127 -3.75 -3.21 14.09
C ALA A 127 -5.01 -3.90 13.52
N ASP A 128 -6.15 -3.22 13.49
CA ASP A 128 -7.41 -3.69 12.90
C ASP A 128 -7.65 -3.14 11.48
N TRP A 129 -6.57 -2.86 10.73
CA TRP A 129 -6.63 -2.29 9.39
C TRP A 129 -5.91 -3.14 8.37
N LEU A 130 -6.53 -3.30 7.20
CA LEU A 130 -5.88 -3.68 5.96
C LEU A 130 -5.68 -2.42 5.12
N MET A 131 -4.43 -2.11 4.80
CA MET A 131 -4.07 -1.02 3.89
C MET A 131 -3.46 -1.62 2.64
N VAL A 132 -4.01 -1.31 1.48
CA VAL A 132 -3.51 -1.82 0.20
C VAL A 132 -3.01 -0.67 -0.64
N VAL A 133 -1.73 -0.72 -1.01
CA VAL A 133 -1.11 0.19 -1.98
C VAL A 133 -0.91 -0.58 -3.27
N THR A 134 -1.45 -0.06 -4.36
CA THR A 134 -1.38 -0.71 -5.67
C THR A 134 -0.84 0.24 -6.71
N TYR A 135 0.12 -0.21 -7.51
CA TYR A 135 0.47 0.40 -8.79
C TYR A 135 0.10 -0.56 -9.92
N GLN A 136 -0.71 -0.09 -10.85
CA GLN A 136 -1.10 -0.82 -12.06
C GLN A 136 -0.74 -0.03 -13.30
N GLY A 137 -0.23 -0.69 -14.32
CA GLY A 137 -0.16 -0.19 -15.69
C GLY A 137 -1.31 -0.72 -16.54
N GLU A 138 -1.80 0.09 -17.47
CA GLU A 138 -2.77 -0.32 -18.48
C GLU A 138 -2.28 -1.52 -19.30
N SER A 139 -0.97 -1.57 -19.56
CA SER A 139 -0.25 -2.69 -20.15
C SER A 139 1.08 -2.86 -19.44
N VAL A 140 1.84 -3.91 -19.80
CA VAL A 140 3.21 -4.11 -19.30
C VAL A 140 4.11 -2.94 -19.74
N GLU A 141 3.95 -2.45 -20.98
CA GLU A 141 4.73 -1.31 -21.50
C GLU A 141 4.42 0.00 -20.73
N GLU A 142 3.15 0.29 -20.47
CA GLU A 142 2.75 1.45 -19.67
C GLU A 142 3.23 1.34 -18.22
N TRP A 143 3.21 0.14 -17.65
CA TRP A 143 3.76 -0.12 -16.32
C TRP A 143 5.26 0.19 -16.27
N GLU A 144 6.05 -0.29 -17.21
CA GLU A 144 7.50 -0.01 -17.27
C GLU A 144 7.77 1.48 -17.50
N HIS A 145 6.97 2.15 -18.34
CA HIS A 145 7.12 3.56 -18.64
C HIS A 145 6.97 4.45 -17.39
N TRP A 146 5.97 4.18 -16.55
CA TRP A 146 5.66 4.99 -15.37
C TRP A 146 6.28 4.46 -14.06
N TYR A 147 6.96 3.32 -14.10
CA TYR A 147 7.43 2.62 -12.90
C TYR A 147 8.26 3.51 -11.96
N ALA A 148 9.23 4.25 -12.49
CA ALA A 148 10.10 5.08 -11.67
C ALA A 148 9.31 6.15 -10.88
N MET A 149 8.29 6.75 -11.50
CA MET A 149 7.44 7.75 -10.85
C MET A 149 6.46 7.13 -9.86
N ALA A 150 5.79 6.05 -10.27
CA ALA A 150 4.85 5.34 -9.41
C ALA A 150 5.55 4.73 -8.18
N ASN A 151 6.74 4.18 -8.35
CA ASN A 151 7.50 3.55 -7.26
C ASN A 151 7.93 4.57 -6.19
N GLN A 152 8.07 5.87 -6.52
CA GLN A 152 8.28 6.92 -5.52
C GLN A 152 7.14 7.00 -4.50
N SER A 153 5.91 6.72 -4.92
CA SER A 153 4.76 6.69 -4.00
C SER A 153 4.91 5.59 -2.95
N PHE A 154 5.42 4.41 -3.33
CA PHE A 154 5.71 3.32 -2.39
C PHE A 154 6.82 3.70 -1.41
N PHE A 155 7.91 4.31 -1.87
CA PHE A 155 8.99 4.77 -0.99
C PHE A 155 8.56 5.83 0.02
N HIS A 156 7.53 6.59 -0.31
CA HIS A 156 7.01 7.66 0.54
C HIS A 156 5.66 7.31 1.18
N PHE A 157 5.30 6.03 1.20
CA PHE A 157 4.17 5.56 1.99
C PHE A 157 4.62 5.38 3.44
N VAL A 158 3.98 6.09 4.35
CA VAL A 158 4.35 6.10 5.77
C VAL A 158 3.13 5.77 6.61
N ILE A 159 3.24 4.74 7.44
CA ILE A 159 2.31 4.41 8.51
C ILE A 159 2.84 5.04 9.80
N PRO A 160 2.03 5.73 10.61
CA PRO A 160 2.47 6.26 11.89
C PRO A 160 3.05 5.15 12.78
N PRO A 161 4.20 5.38 13.42
CA PRO A 161 4.86 4.36 14.26
C PRO A 161 3.95 3.81 15.37
N GLU A 162 3.02 4.60 15.85
CA GLU A 162 2.07 4.23 16.91
C GLU A 162 1.17 3.06 16.52
N LEU A 163 0.95 2.85 15.21
CA LEU A 163 0.11 1.75 14.73
C LEU A 163 0.83 0.41 14.71
N PHE A 164 2.15 0.37 14.46
CA PHE A 164 2.85 -0.90 14.25
C PHE A 164 3.89 -1.25 15.32
N TYR A 165 4.26 -0.33 16.20
CA TYR A 165 5.13 -0.61 17.34
C TYR A 165 4.37 -1.01 18.61
N ALA A 166 3.04 -0.99 18.64
CA ALA A 166 2.26 -1.51 19.75
C ALA A 166 2.46 -3.03 19.84
N THR A 167 3.05 -3.49 20.94
CA THR A 167 3.34 -4.91 21.19
C THR A 167 2.23 -5.62 21.98
N ASP A 168 1.26 -4.87 22.50
CA ASP A 168 0.14 -5.36 23.30
C ASP A 168 -1.19 -5.00 22.64
N ARG A 169 -2.04 -6.01 22.39
CA ARG A 169 -3.38 -5.85 21.84
C ARG A 169 -4.25 -4.89 22.66
N ASP A 170 -3.98 -4.77 23.96
CA ASP A 170 -4.73 -3.87 24.83
C ASP A 170 -4.30 -2.40 24.68
N LEU A 171 -3.09 -2.12 24.20
CA LEU A 171 -2.60 -0.77 23.93
C LEU A 171 -3.28 -0.14 22.70
N THR A 172 -3.83 -0.95 21.80
CA THR A 172 -4.57 -0.47 20.62
C THR A 172 -6.01 -0.10 20.92
N LYS A 173 -6.54 -0.44 22.11
CA LYS A 173 -7.87 0.00 22.55
C LYS A 173 -7.80 1.49 22.89
N LYS A 174 -8.55 2.31 22.15
CA LYS A 174 -8.68 3.74 22.39
C LYS A 174 -8.96 4.00 23.89
N GLY A 175 -8.05 4.69 24.55
CA GLY A 175 -8.27 5.23 25.88
C GLY A 175 -7.39 4.68 27.01
N THR A 176 -6.48 3.73 26.76
CA THR A 176 -5.52 3.33 27.79
C THR A 176 -4.28 4.25 27.73
N PRO A 177 -4.06 5.14 28.69
CA PRO A 177 -2.83 5.94 28.73
C PRO A 177 -1.64 5.00 28.89
N VAL A 178 -0.67 5.06 28.01
CA VAL A 178 0.60 4.37 28.18
C VAL A 178 1.24 4.88 29.47
N ALA A 179 1.33 4.03 30.49
CA ALA A 179 2.00 4.37 31.73
C ALA A 179 3.48 4.69 31.40
N ARG A 180 3.86 5.97 31.55
CA ARG A 180 5.26 6.38 31.42
C ARG A 180 6.05 5.66 32.49
N VAL A 181 6.95 4.76 32.08
CA VAL A 181 7.94 4.16 32.99
C VAL A 181 8.75 5.30 33.60
N PRO A 182 8.79 5.46 34.93
CA PRO A 182 9.58 6.51 35.55
C PRO A 182 11.05 6.27 35.23
N ARG A 183 11.71 7.25 34.61
CA ARG A 183 13.16 7.24 34.47
C ARG A 183 13.77 7.19 35.86
N GLY A 184 14.40 6.06 36.20
CA GLY A 184 15.15 5.91 37.45
C GLY A 184 16.15 7.05 37.61
N LYS A 185 16.15 7.72 38.74
CA LYS A 185 17.16 8.70 39.09
C LYS A 185 18.53 8.05 39.08
N PRO A 186 19.58 8.68 38.53
CA PRO A 186 20.93 8.18 38.67
C PRO A 186 21.27 8.12 40.18
N LYS A 187 21.78 6.97 40.62
CA LYS A 187 22.35 6.83 41.96
C LYS A 187 23.70 7.58 41.96
N ASN A 188 23.80 8.59 42.83
CA ASN A 188 25.08 9.18 43.20
C ASN A 188 25.97 8.16 43.91
#